data_a14789d517ff9e9c1a56db742674ff96
#
_entry.id   a14789d517ff9e9c1a56db742674ff96
#
_cell.length_a   1.000
_cell.length_b   1.000
_cell.length_c   1.000
_cell.angle_alpha   90.00
_cell.angle_beta   90.00
_cell.angle_gamma   90.00
#
_symmetry.space_group_name_H-M   'P 1'
#
loop_
_entity.id
_entity.type
_entity.pdbx_description
1 polymer ?
#
loop_
_entity_poly.entity_id
_entity_poly.type
_entity_poly.pdbx_seq_one_letter_code
_entity_poly.pdbx_strand_id
1 'polypeptide(L)'
;TDVVEFGGERIGARAEFVYYLLHKPAGYVSATEDTREKTVLDLVPKDGRRNLFPVGRLDKDTEGLLLITDDGQLAHRLLSPKKHVDKTYFAVTEGKVVPEDIEKIRLGVDIGDEEPTLPGKLEILSTWKEDDDRKNVEGESGAVIANSNAAGHKADPEGSIWCSEILLTIHEGRFHQVKRMMEAVGKKVIYLKRISMGALTLPDDLPKGKARE
;
A
#
# COMPACT_ATOMS: atom_id res chain seq x y z
N THR A 1 -28.18 24.04 -14.62
CA THR A 1 -28.14 23.48 -13.24
C THR A 1 -29.39 23.94 -12.55
N ASP A 2 -30.37 23.06 -12.43
CA ASP A 2 -31.64 23.36 -11.79
C ASP A 2 -31.44 23.43 -10.29
N VAL A 3 -31.81 24.57 -9.69
CA VAL A 3 -31.82 24.75 -8.25
C VAL A 3 -33.16 24.20 -7.74
N VAL A 4 -33.14 23.13 -6.99
CA VAL A 4 -34.35 22.58 -6.33
C VAL A 4 -34.43 23.15 -4.93
N GLU A 5 -35.54 23.79 -4.60
CA GLU A 5 -35.85 24.29 -3.27
C GLU A 5 -37.05 23.53 -2.70
N PHE A 6 -36.99 23.12 -1.44
CA PHE A 6 -38.10 22.56 -0.69
C PHE A 6 -38.21 23.25 0.67
N GLY A 7 -39.39 23.83 0.95
CA GLY A 7 -39.64 24.54 2.21
C GLY A 7 -38.77 25.79 2.41
N GLY A 8 -38.23 26.41 1.34
CA GLY A 8 -37.35 27.59 1.41
C GLY A 8 -35.87 27.24 1.67
N GLU A 9 -35.53 25.98 1.77
CA GLU A 9 -34.15 25.52 1.83
C GLU A 9 -33.71 24.97 0.47
N ARG A 10 -32.53 25.39 -0.02
CA ARG A 10 -31.92 24.83 -1.21
C ARG A 10 -31.51 23.39 -0.93
N ILE A 11 -32.12 22.45 -1.64
CA ILE A 11 -31.63 21.08 -1.70
C ILE A 11 -30.40 21.12 -2.63
N GLY A 12 -29.21 21.17 -2.04
CA GLY A 12 -27.97 21.04 -2.79
C GLY A 12 -27.98 19.71 -3.56
N ALA A 13 -27.64 19.76 -4.87
CA ALA A 13 -27.38 18.53 -5.60
C ALA A 13 -26.29 17.76 -4.85
N ARG A 14 -26.63 16.57 -4.32
CA ARG A 14 -25.64 15.68 -3.72
C ARG A 14 -24.59 15.41 -4.79
N ALA A 15 -23.29 15.51 -4.44
CA ALA A 15 -22.24 15.17 -5.38
C ALA A 15 -22.55 13.79 -5.99
N GLU A 16 -22.33 13.65 -7.30
CA GLU A 16 -22.64 12.41 -8.02
C GLU A 16 -21.89 11.23 -7.40
N PHE A 17 -20.61 11.43 -7.07
CA PHE A 17 -19.77 10.43 -6.41
C PHE A 17 -19.04 11.03 -5.21
N VAL A 18 -18.57 10.16 -4.33
CA VAL A 18 -17.72 10.52 -3.20
C VAL A 18 -16.37 9.80 -3.27
N TYR A 19 -15.34 10.45 -2.77
CA TYR A 19 -13.98 9.94 -2.79
C TYR A 19 -13.34 10.15 -1.43
N TYR A 20 -12.97 9.05 -0.76
CA TYR A 20 -12.23 9.09 0.50
C TYR A 20 -10.82 8.56 0.29
N LEU A 21 -9.82 9.40 0.59
CA LEU A 21 -8.44 8.93 0.78
C LEU A 21 -8.32 8.38 2.21
N LEU A 22 -8.12 7.09 2.31
CA LEU A 22 -7.91 6.41 3.59
C LEU A 22 -6.42 6.10 3.78
N HIS A 23 -5.87 6.47 4.93
CA HIS A 23 -4.62 5.89 5.42
C HIS A 23 -4.93 4.58 6.13
N LYS A 24 -5.00 3.50 5.34
CA LYS A 24 -5.33 2.16 5.86
C LYS A 24 -4.30 1.71 6.90
N PRO A 25 -4.70 1.35 8.11
CA PRO A 25 -3.83 0.68 9.08
C PRO A 25 -3.72 -0.82 8.80
N ALA A 26 -2.72 -1.48 9.36
CA ALA A 26 -2.71 -2.94 9.45
C ALA A 26 -3.90 -3.48 10.28
N GLY A 27 -4.27 -4.72 10.04
CA GLY A 27 -5.37 -5.39 10.77
C GLY A 27 -6.75 -5.26 10.12
N TYR A 28 -6.93 -4.48 9.07
CA TYR A 28 -8.19 -4.32 8.34
C TYR A 28 -8.10 -4.97 6.96
N VAL A 29 -9.17 -5.67 6.56
CA VAL A 29 -9.27 -6.24 5.21
C VAL A 29 -9.85 -5.23 4.23
N SER A 30 -9.34 -5.23 2.99
CA SER A 30 -9.85 -4.40 1.90
C SER A 30 -11.09 -5.04 1.26
N ALA A 31 -12.18 -5.05 2.01
CA ALA A 31 -13.47 -5.59 1.60
C ALA A 31 -14.60 -4.62 1.99
N THR A 32 -15.76 -4.76 1.35
CA THR A 32 -16.97 -4.01 1.70
C THR A 32 -17.61 -4.57 2.97
N GLU A 33 -17.60 -5.89 3.10
CA GLU A 33 -18.15 -6.62 4.26
C GLU A 33 -17.29 -7.84 4.52
N ASP A 34 -17.16 -8.22 5.78
CA ASP A 34 -16.55 -9.47 6.22
C ASP A 34 -17.21 -9.93 7.53
N THR A 35 -17.40 -11.22 7.71
CA THR A 35 -18.10 -11.78 8.87
C THR A 35 -17.20 -12.00 10.09
N ARG A 36 -15.88 -11.93 9.91
CA ARG A 36 -14.88 -12.25 10.94
C ARG A 36 -13.90 -11.12 11.19
N GLU A 37 -13.67 -10.30 10.16
CA GLU A 37 -12.61 -9.30 10.16
C GLU A 37 -13.17 -7.89 10.06
N LYS A 38 -12.47 -6.92 10.67
CA LYS A 38 -12.77 -5.50 10.46
C LYS A 38 -12.43 -5.12 9.03
N THR A 39 -13.32 -4.36 8.40
CA THR A 39 -13.12 -3.91 7.02
C THR A 39 -12.69 -2.46 6.95
N VAL A 40 -12.13 -2.06 5.82
CA VAL A 40 -11.73 -0.66 5.58
C VAL A 40 -12.93 0.30 5.58
N LEU A 41 -14.16 -0.19 5.36
CA LEU A 41 -15.37 0.63 5.42
C LEU A 41 -15.77 1.02 6.86
N ASP A 42 -15.25 0.32 7.88
CA ASP A 42 -15.43 0.74 9.28
C ASP A 42 -14.67 2.03 9.62
N LEU A 43 -13.73 2.43 8.77
CA LEU A 43 -12.85 3.58 8.97
C LEU A 43 -13.31 4.84 8.22
N VAL A 44 -14.31 4.74 7.35
CA VAL A 44 -14.84 5.89 6.61
C VAL A 44 -16.10 6.45 7.28
N PRO A 45 -16.40 7.75 7.09
CA PRO A 45 -17.61 8.35 7.63
C PRO A 45 -18.88 7.64 7.14
N LYS A 46 -19.83 7.40 8.05
CA LYS A 46 -21.15 6.84 7.73
C LYS A 46 -22.11 8.00 7.37
N ASP A 47 -21.93 8.59 6.22
CA ASP A 47 -22.71 9.73 5.71
C ASP A 47 -24.07 9.33 5.08
N GLY A 48 -24.48 8.08 5.26
CA GLY A 48 -25.70 7.51 4.67
C GLY A 48 -25.55 7.14 3.20
N ARG A 49 -24.36 7.21 2.61
CA ARG A 49 -24.09 6.67 1.27
C ARG A 49 -24.06 5.13 1.33
N ARG A 50 -24.67 4.54 0.31
CA ARG A 50 -24.64 3.10 0.09
C ARG A 50 -23.68 2.80 -1.07
N ASN A 51 -23.17 1.59 -1.13
CA ASN A 51 -22.31 1.09 -2.22
C ASN A 51 -20.88 1.69 -2.27
N LEU A 52 -20.36 2.17 -1.16
CA LEU A 52 -18.92 2.46 -1.05
C LEU A 52 -18.11 1.18 -1.16
N PHE A 53 -16.99 1.23 -1.87
CA PHE A 53 -16.06 0.11 -1.99
C PHE A 53 -14.62 0.59 -2.12
N PRO A 54 -13.63 -0.22 -1.70
CA PRO A 54 -12.22 0.10 -1.87
C PRO A 54 -11.76 -0.07 -3.32
N VAL A 55 -11.00 0.90 -3.84
CA VAL A 55 -10.39 0.84 -5.17
C VAL A 55 -9.11 0.01 -5.10
N GLY A 56 -9.25 -1.26 -5.42
CA GLY A 56 -8.21 -2.26 -5.25
C GLY A 56 -8.11 -2.78 -3.82
N ARG A 57 -7.08 -3.59 -3.60
CA ARG A 57 -6.89 -4.28 -2.33
C ARG A 57 -5.47 -4.08 -1.83
N LEU A 58 -5.35 -3.81 -0.56
CA LEU A 58 -4.13 -3.97 0.23
C LEU A 58 -4.33 -5.17 1.15
N ASP A 59 -3.26 -5.91 1.38
CA ASP A 59 -3.28 -7.03 2.32
C ASP A 59 -3.65 -6.56 3.72
N LYS A 60 -4.09 -7.47 4.58
CA LYS A 60 -4.49 -7.15 5.95
C LYS A 60 -3.39 -6.45 6.74
N ASP A 61 -2.15 -6.87 6.55
CA ASP A 61 -0.96 -6.33 7.20
C ASP A 61 -0.30 -5.16 6.44
N THR A 62 -0.73 -4.87 5.21
CA THR A 62 -0.24 -3.74 4.41
C THR A 62 -0.97 -2.46 4.78
N GLU A 63 -0.21 -1.39 4.94
CA GLU A 63 -0.71 -0.07 5.31
C GLU A 63 -0.75 0.90 4.12
N GLY A 64 -1.24 2.12 4.36
CA GLY A 64 -1.07 3.26 3.45
C GLY A 64 -2.30 3.63 2.64
N LEU A 65 -2.06 4.25 1.50
CA LEU A 65 -3.08 4.86 0.66
C LEU A 65 -4.07 3.85 0.11
N LEU A 66 -5.33 4.03 0.44
CA LEU A 66 -6.45 3.31 -0.17
C LEU A 66 -7.56 4.31 -0.52
N LEU A 67 -7.98 4.32 -1.79
CA LEU A 67 -9.14 5.09 -2.23
C LEU A 67 -10.41 4.28 -1.97
N ILE A 68 -11.43 4.92 -1.40
CA ILE A 68 -12.78 4.38 -1.21
C ILE A 68 -13.76 5.32 -1.91
N THR A 69 -14.64 4.76 -2.73
CA THR A 69 -15.59 5.55 -3.54
C THR A 69 -16.82 4.71 -3.90
N ASP A 70 -17.84 5.38 -4.44
CA ASP A 70 -18.97 4.77 -5.15
C ASP A 70 -18.87 4.95 -6.69
N ASP A 71 -17.75 5.51 -7.21
CA ASP A 71 -17.48 5.67 -8.65
C ASP A 71 -16.82 4.40 -9.24
N GLY A 72 -17.64 3.50 -9.77
CA GLY A 72 -17.17 2.28 -10.42
C GLY A 72 -16.36 2.53 -11.69
N GLN A 73 -16.61 3.63 -12.42
CA GLN A 73 -15.88 3.94 -13.65
C GLN A 73 -14.45 4.39 -13.34
N LEU A 74 -14.26 5.25 -12.33
CA LEU A 74 -12.94 5.63 -11.87
C LEU A 74 -12.16 4.42 -11.35
N ALA A 75 -12.80 3.60 -10.51
CA ALA A 75 -12.18 2.39 -9.98
C ALA A 75 -11.70 1.45 -11.10
N HIS A 76 -12.53 1.21 -12.10
CA HIS A 76 -12.15 0.40 -13.26
C HIS A 76 -10.95 1.01 -14.02
N ARG A 77 -10.90 2.32 -14.19
CA ARG A 77 -9.75 3.00 -14.83
C ARG A 77 -8.46 2.85 -14.04
N LEU A 78 -8.52 2.97 -12.71
CA LEU A 78 -7.35 2.88 -11.83
C LEU A 78 -6.84 1.44 -11.66
N LEU A 79 -7.73 0.45 -11.76
CA LEU A 79 -7.38 -0.96 -11.53
C LEU A 79 -7.08 -1.73 -12.82
N SER A 80 -7.47 -1.19 -13.97
CA SER A 80 -7.27 -1.87 -15.27
C SER A 80 -5.77 -2.10 -15.55
N PRO A 81 -5.33 -3.36 -15.75
CA PRO A 81 -3.94 -3.65 -16.07
C PRO A 81 -3.45 -2.92 -17.33
N LYS A 82 -4.37 -2.69 -18.32
CA LYS A 82 -4.06 -1.99 -19.57
C LYS A 82 -3.72 -0.50 -19.39
N LYS A 83 -4.05 0.09 -18.24
CA LYS A 83 -3.78 1.51 -17.96
C LYS A 83 -2.43 1.72 -17.26
N HIS A 84 -1.78 0.66 -16.82
CA HIS A 84 -0.46 0.71 -16.20
C HIS A 84 -0.33 1.80 -15.12
N VAL A 85 -1.37 1.92 -14.26
CA VAL A 85 -1.37 2.93 -13.19
C VAL A 85 -0.33 2.55 -12.15
N ASP A 86 0.64 3.43 -11.97
CA ASP A 86 1.73 3.27 -11.01
C ASP A 86 1.22 3.13 -9.58
N LYS A 87 1.81 2.23 -8.84
CA LYS A 87 1.60 2.06 -7.41
C LYS A 87 2.96 2.00 -6.75
N THR A 88 3.27 3.02 -5.94
CA THR A 88 4.55 3.06 -5.23
C THR A 88 4.35 2.65 -3.79
N TYR A 89 5.21 1.76 -3.36
CA TYR A 89 5.25 1.23 -2.01
C TYR A 89 6.57 1.59 -1.35
N PHE A 90 6.48 2.08 -0.13
CA PHE A 90 7.59 2.06 0.81
C PHE A 90 7.61 0.70 1.50
N ALA A 91 8.76 0.07 1.56
CA ALA A 91 8.91 -1.19 2.27
C ALA A 91 10.20 -1.22 3.09
N VAL A 92 10.14 -1.95 4.19
CA VAL A 92 11.33 -2.39 4.91
C VAL A 92 11.51 -3.88 4.65
N THR A 93 12.69 -4.25 4.25
CA THR A 93 13.05 -5.64 3.98
C THR A 93 14.13 -6.12 4.92
N GLU A 94 14.03 -7.36 5.29
CA GLU A 94 15.12 -8.15 5.84
C GLU A 94 16.01 -8.60 4.68
N GLY A 95 17.31 -8.43 4.84
CA GLY A 95 18.33 -8.63 3.82
C GLY A 95 18.78 -7.32 3.16
N LYS A 96 20.09 -7.23 2.89
CA LYS A 96 20.70 -6.09 2.19
C LYS A 96 20.27 -6.08 0.73
N VAL A 97 19.49 -5.10 0.32
CA VAL A 97 19.15 -4.88 -1.09
C VAL A 97 20.37 -4.27 -1.79
N VAL A 98 20.70 -4.81 -2.95
CA VAL A 98 21.90 -4.45 -3.72
C VAL A 98 21.53 -4.03 -5.16
N PRO A 99 22.43 -3.36 -5.91
CA PRO A 99 22.15 -2.92 -7.29
C PRO A 99 21.69 -4.05 -8.23
N GLU A 100 22.17 -5.27 -8.03
CA GLU A 100 21.77 -6.44 -8.80
C GLU A 100 20.29 -6.79 -8.62
N ASP A 101 19.73 -6.51 -7.44
CA ASP A 101 18.29 -6.71 -7.18
C ASP A 101 17.46 -5.68 -7.95
N ILE A 102 17.95 -4.43 -8.08
CA ILE A 102 17.31 -3.38 -8.90
C ILE A 102 17.18 -3.84 -10.35
N GLU A 103 18.27 -4.40 -10.92
CA GLU A 103 18.27 -4.87 -12.30
C GLU A 103 17.30 -6.05 -12.51
N LYS A 104 17.24 -6.99 -11.57
CA LYS A 104 16.28 -8.11 -11.64
C LYS A 104 14.84 -7.58 -11.64
N ILE A 105 14.51 -6.69 -10.70
CA ILE A 105 13.17 -6.10 -10.61
C ILE A 105 12.82 -5.29 -11.87
N ARG A 106 13.79 -4.57 -12.44
CA ARG A 106 13.62 -3.79 -13.67
C ARG A 106 13.32 -4.66 -14.89
N LEU A 107 13.77 -5.90 -14.91
CA LEU A 107 13.49 -6.86 -16.00
C LEU A 107 12.19 -7.64 -15.79
N GLY A 108 11.62 -7.59 -14.59
CA GLY A 108 10.55 -8.46 -14.15
C GLY A 108 11.11 -9.75 -13.56
N VAL A 109 10.42 -10.28 -12.55
CA VAL A 109 10.84 -11.48 -11.81
C VAL A 109 9.75 -12.53 -11.83
N ASP A 110 10.17 -13.77 -11.80
CA ASP A 110 9.28 -14.91 -11.60
C ASP A 110 8.83 -14.94 -10.14
N ILE A 111 7.53 -14.83 -9.93
CA ILE A 111 6.89 -14.89 -8.62
C ILE A 111 6.04 -16.16 -8.44
N GLY A 112 6.21 -17.16 -9.34
CA GLY A 112 5.49 -18.43 -9.33
C GLY A 112 4.10 -18.35 -9.96
N ASP A 113 3.79 -17.32 -10.74
CA ASP A 113 2.62 -17.21 -11.61
C ASP A 113 2.97 -17.75 -13.02
N GLU A 114 1.99 -17.81 -13.93
CA GLU A 114 2.21 -18.27 -15.33
C GLU A 114 3.24 -17.40 -16.07
N GLU A 115 3.24 -16.09 -15.80
CA GLU A 115 4.12 -15.11 -16.44
C GLU A 115 4.91 -14.35 -15.38
N PRO A 116 6.16 -13.97 -15.66
CA PRO A 116 6.93 -13.06 -14.82
C PRO A 116 6.16 -11.75 -14.58
N THR A 117 6.57 -10.99 -13.58
CA THR A 117 5.99 -9.66 -13.31
C THR A 117 6.34 -8.71 -14.45
N LEU A 118 5.49 -7.70 -14.65
CA LEU A 118 5.90 -6.52 -15.42
C LEU A 118 7.13 -5.88 -14.77
N PRO A 119 7.97 -5.17 -15.57
CA PRO A 119 9.07 -4.37 -15.05
C PRO A 119 8.65 -3.49 -13.89
N GLY A 120 9.44 -3.48 -12.81
CA GLY A 120 9.25 -2.61 -11.65
C GLY A 120 10.41 -1.63 -11.50
N LYS A 121 10.19 -0.54 -10.78
CA LYS A 121 11.25 0.41 -10.41
C LYS A 121 11.54 0.27 -8.93
N LEU A 122 12.75 -0.17 -8.59
CA LEU A 122 13.23 -0.33 -7.22
C LEU A 122 14.27 0.76 -6.92
N GLU A 123 14.10 1.45 -5.80
CA GLU A 123 15.03 2.44 -5.27
C GLU A 123 15.42 2.05 -3.84
N ILE A 124 16.71 2.07 -3.53
CA ILE A 124 17.24 1.83 -2.19
C ILE A 124 17.34 3.18 -1.49
N LEU A 125 16.63 3.35 -0.38
CA LEU A 125 16.69 4.57 0.44
C LEU A 125 17.80 4.48 1.47
N SER A 126 17.83 3.37 2.22
CA SER A 126 18.84 3.11 3.25
C SER A 126 19.08 1.62 3.45
N THR A 127 20.27 1.30 4.01
CA THR A 127 20.58 -0.07 4.47
C THR A 127 21.32 0.01 5.80
N TRP A 128 21.03 -0.92 6.72
CA TRP A 128 21.70 -0.97 8.02
C TRP A 128 21.82 -2.41 8.52
N LYS A 129 22.70 -2.63 9.52
CA LYS A 129 22.79 -3.89 10.28
C LYS A 129 21.90 -3.78 11.53
N GLU A 130 21.22 -4.86 11.91
CA GLU A 130 20.32 -4.87 13.07
C GLU A 130 21.06 -4.64 14.42
N ASP A 131 22.37 -4.91 14.48
CA ASP A 131 23.22 -4.67 15.66
C ASP A 131 23.66 -3.21 15.82
N ASP A 132 23.45 -2.35 14.83
CA ASP A 132 23.68 -0.92 14.92
C ASP A 132 22.60 -0.30 15.81
N ASP A 133 22.98 0.56 16.78
CA ASP A 133 22.12 1.14 17.85
C ASP A 133 20.83 1.87 17.38
N ARG A 134 20.40 1.65 16.15
CA ARG A 134 19.17 2.17 15.54
C ARG A 134 17.88 1.44 15.94
N LYS A 135 17.86 0.80 17.10
CA LYS A 135 16.65 0.12 17.64
C LYS A 135 15.43 1.03 17.83
N ASN A 136 15.60 2.36 17.68
CA ASN A 136 14.57 3.37 17.88
C ASN A 136 14.59 4.50 16.83
N VAL A 137 15.08 4.28 15.61
CA VAL A 137 14.92 5.30 14.58
C VAL A 137 13.50 5.17 14.04
N GLU A 138 12.64 6.12 14.41
CA GLU A 138 11.51 6.46 13.56
C GLU A 138 12.10 6.84 12.21
N GLY A 139 11.95 5.97 11.22
CA GLY A 139 12.31 6.33 9.85
C GLY A 139 11.54 7.60 9.48
N GLU A 140 12.04 8.39 8.54
CA GLU A 140 11.37 9.63 8.05
C GLU A 140 9.91 9.41 7.66
N SER A 141 9.47 8.15 7.57
CA SER A 141 8.09 7.71 7.30
C SER A 141 7.27 7.34 8.55
N GLY A 142 7.79 7.51 9.78
CA GLY A 142 7.07 7.18 11.02
C GLY A 142 6.80 5.68 11.22
N ALA A 143 7.51 4.80 10.54
CA ALA A 143 7.39 3.36 10.71
C ALA A 143 8.22 2.91 11.92
N VAL A 144 7.57 2.69 13.06
CA VAL A 144 8.19 2.01 14.21
C VAL A 144 8.33 0.53 13.85
N ILE A 145 9.56 0.09 13.60
CA ILE A 145 9.86 -1.34 13.43
C ILE A 145 9.85 -1.95 14.84
N ALA A 146 8.67 -2.41 15.29
CA ALA A 146 8.58 -3.21 16.50
C ALA A 146 9.34 -4.53 16.28
N ASN A 147 10.24 -4.85 17.19
CA ASN A 147 11.03 -6.09 17.23
C ASN A 147 10.28 -7.27 16.59
N SER A 148 10.64 -7.63 15.37
CA SER A 148 10.21 -8.89 14.77
C SER A 148 10.99 -9.99 15.52
N ASN A 149 10.28 -10.84 16.29
CA ASN A 149 10.87 -12.02 16.90
C ASN A 149 11.61 -12.82 15.83
N ALA A 150 12.91 -12.93 15.99
CA ALA A 150 13.88 -13.46 15.04
C ALA A 150 13.82 -15.00 14.89
N ALA A 151 12.69 -15.53 14.42
CA ALA A 151 12.60 -16.93 14.03
C ALA A 151 12.67 -17.04 12.50
N GLY A 152 13.86 -17.34 11.96
CA GLY A 152 14.05 -17.66 10.57
C GLY A 152 14.86 -16.68 9.72
N HIS A 153 15.60 -15.77 10.33
CA HIS A 153 16.47 -14.81 9.62
C HIS A 153 17.68 -15.49 8.99
N LYS A 154 17.94 -15.20 7.70
CA LYS A 154 19.21 -15.57 7.06
C LYS A 154 20.23 -14.48 7.39
N ALA A 155 21.08 -14.74 8.36
CA ALA A 155 22.24 -13.93 8.62
C ALA A 155 23.23 -13.99 7.44
N ASP A 156 24.05 -12.94 7.27
CA ASP A 156 25.19 -12.96 6.37
C ASP A 156 26.26 -13.97 6.90
N PRO A 157 27.34 -14.25 6.16
CA PRO A 157 28.41 -15.13 6.60
C PRO A 157 29.08 -14.68 7.91
N GLU A 158 28.89 -13.41 8.31
CA GLU A 158 29.40 -12.83 9.56
C GLU A 158 28.39 -12.93 10.70
N GLY A 159 27.19 -13.49 10.46
CA GLY A 159 26.12 -13.63 11.44
C GLY A 159 25.26 -12.37 11.64
N SER A 160 25.46 -11.34 10.81
CA SER A 160 24.71 -10.07 10.89
C SER A 160 23.41 -10.14 10.09
N ILE A 161 22.34 -9.56 10.65
CA ILE A 161 21.06 -9.37 9.97
C ILE A 161 21.06 -7.97 9.37
N TRP A 162 20.92 -7.90 8.06
CA TRP A 162 20.76 -6.64 7.33
C TRP A 162 19.31 -6.29 7.11
N CYS A 163 18.99 -5.00 7.13
CA CYS A 163 17.71 -4.46 6.71
C CYS A 163 17.92 -3.38 5.64
N SER A 164 16.89 -3.16 4.83
CA SER A 164 16.89 -2.11 3.82
C SER A 164 15.53 -1.41 3.75
N GLU A 165 15.53 -0.09 3.64
CA GLU A 165 14.36 0.69 3.23
C GLU A 165 14.41 0.91 1.73
N ILE A 166 13.26 0.68 1.08
CA ILE A 166 13.13 0.77 -0.36
C ILE A 166 11.84 1.47 -0.79
N LEU A 167 11.88 2.04 -2.00
CA LEU A 167 10.68 2.33 -2.77
C LEU A 167 10.56 1.34 -3.91
N LEU A 168 9.39 0.71 -4.05
CA LEU A 168 9.10 -0.17 -5.18
C LEU A 168 7.84 0.33 -5.89
N THR A 169 7.99 0.72 -7.16
CA THR A 169 6.88 1.10 -8.04
C THR A 169 6.57 -0.04 -9.00
N ILE A 170 5.29 -0.42 -9.04
CA ILE A 170 4.75 -1.48 -9.94
C ILE A 170 3.53 -0.95 -10.70
N HIS A 171 3.24 -1.54 -11.87
CA HIS A 171 2.16 -1.12 -12.78
C HIS A 171 0.97 -2.08 -12.79
N GLU A 172 1.05 -3.15 -12.04
CA GLU A 172 0.02 -4.19 -11.90
C GLU A 172 -0.31 -4.45 -10.42
N GLY A 173 -1.13 -5.45 -10.11
CA GLY A 173 -1.50 -5.75 -8.72
C GLY A 173 -1.90 -7.21 -8.58
N ARG A 174 -0.92 -8.11 -8.57
CA ARG A 174 -1.11 -9.54 -8.33
C ARG A 174 -1.18 -9.82 -6.82
N PHE A 175 -1.64 -10.98 -6.46
CA PHE A 175 -1.70 -11.41 -5.06
C PHE A 175 -0.33 -11.35 -4.39
N HIS A 176 -0.21 -10.58 -3.30
CA HIS A 176 1.00 -10.33 -2.51
C HIS A 176 2.23 -9.93 -3.37
N GLN A 177 2.02 -9.23 -4.48
CA GLN A 177 3.02 -9.04 -5.52
C GLN A 177 4.34 -8.46 -4.99
N VAL A 178 4.30 -7.35 -4.24
CA VAL A 178 5.52 -6.70 -3.70
C VAL A 178 6.32 -7.68 -2.83
N LYS A 179 5.65 -8.42 -1.95
CA LYS A 179 6.29 -9.42 -1.07
C LYS A 179 6.96 -10.51 -1.88
N ARG A 180 6.24 -11.09 -2.85
CA ARG A 180 6.75 -12.16 -3.73
C ARG A 180 7.88 -11.68 -4.64
N MET A 181 7.82 -10.44 -5.14
CA MET A 181 8.92 -9.85 -5.92
C MET A 181 10.19 -9.73 -5.09
N MET A 182 10.08 -9.28 -3.84
CA MET A 182 11.25 -9.19 -2.96
C MET A 182 11.76 -10.58 -2.56
N GLU A 183 10.88 -11.55 -2.34
CA GLU A 183 11.25 -12.96 -2.11
C GLU A 183 12.00 -13.56 -3.30
N ALA A 184 11.61 -13.25 -4.54
CA ALA A 184 12.28 -13.69 -5.75
C ALA A 184 13.72 -13.18 -5.87
N VAL A 185 14.06 -12.07 -5.24
CA VAL A 185 15.42 -11.55 -5.12
C VAL A 185 16.08 -11.90 -3.77
N GLY A 186 15.46 -12.80 -3.00
CA GLY A 186 16.02 -13.32 -1.74
C GLY A 186 15.90 -12.36 -0.55
N LYS A 187 14.92 -11.43 -0.58
CA LYS A 187 14.63 -10.49 0.50
C LYS A 187 13.24 -10.74 1.04
N LYS A 188 13.03 -10.49 2.35
CA LYS A 188 11.74 -10.65 2.99
C LYS A 188 11.18 -9.29 3.40
N VAL A 189 9.98 -8.96 2.95
CA VAL A 189 9.29 -7.73 3.37
C VAL A 189 8.79 -7.90 4.81
N ILE A 190 9.20 -7.01 5.70
CA ILE A 190 8.78 -6.97 7.12
C ILE A 190 7.85 -5.80 7.42
N TYR A 191 7.85 -4.76 6.57
CA TYR A 191 6.90 -3.66 6.62
C TYR A 191 6.54 -3.23 5.20
N LEU A 192 5.27 -2.92 4.95
CA LEU A 192 4.79 -2.50 3.63
C LEU A 192 3.72 -1.42 3.74
N LYS A 193 3.94 -0.32 3.03
CA LYS A 193 3.03 0.83 3.00
C LYS A 193 2.89 1.37 1.58
N ARG A 194 1.68 1.41 1.03
CA ARG A 194 1.47 2.10 -0.25
C ARG A 194 1.43 3.60 -0.05
N ILE A 195 2.33 4.32 -0.71
CA ILE A 195 2.44 5.78 -0.60
C ILE A 195 1.78 6.53 -1.75
N SER A 196 1.61 5.88 -2.93
CA SER A 196 0.93 6.51 -4.06
C SER A 196 0.21 5.50 -4.96
N MET A 197 -0.78 6.00 -5.73
CA MET A 197 -1.48 5.28 -6.78
C MET A 197 -1.85 6.26 -7.90
N GLY A 198 -1.13 6.22 -9.03
CA GLY A 198 -1.22 7.22 -10.09
C GLY A 198 -0.88 8.61 -9.57
N ALA A 199 -1.78 9.55 -9.76
CA ALA A 199 -1.63 10.92 -9.25
C ALA A 199 -1.99 11.10 -7.77
N LEU A 200 -2.55 10.07 -7.13
CA LEU A 200 -2.93 10.13 -5.72
C LEU A 200 -1.72 9.81 -4.84
N THR A 201 -1.41 10.67 -3.90
CA THR A 201 -0.37 10.46 -2.88
C THR A 201 -1.00 10.41 -1.50
N LEU A 202 -0.40 9.65 -0.60
CA LEU A 202 -0.81 9.63 0.80
C LEU A 202 -0.38 10.96 1.45
N PRO A 203 -1.31 11.79 1.96
CA PRO A 203 -0.94 13.03 2.62
C PRO A 203 -0.18 12.76 3.93
N ASP A 204 0.89 13.50 4.18
CA ASP A 204 1.72 13.33 5.39
C ASP A 204 0.94 13.67 6.67
N ASP A 205 -0.01 14.59 6.57
CA ASP A 205 -0.88 15.03 7.66
C ASP A 205 -2.13 14.17 7.86
N LEU A 206 -2.31 13.08 7.08
CA LEU A 206 -3.42 12.15 7.24
C LEU A 206 -3.05 11.02 8.22
N PRO A 207 -3.58 11.04 9.46
CA PRO A 207 -3.22 10.03 10.45
C PRO A 207 -3.64 8.61 10.02
N LYS A 208 -2.89 7.62 10.46
CA LYS A 208 -3.22 6.20 10.27
C LYS A 208 -4.62 5.87 10.82
N GLY A 209 -5.43 5.16 10.05
CA GLY A 209 -6.82 4.84 10.38
C GLY A 209 -7.83 5.96 10.15
N LYS A 210 -7.41 7.07 9.55
CA LYS A 210 -8.31 8.18 9.19
C LYS A 210 -8.53 8.25 7.68
N ALA A 211 -9.71 8.75 7.33
CA ALA A 211 -10.09 9.06 5.96
C ALA A 211 -10.36 10.56 5.80
N ARG A 212 -10.08 11.07 4.60
CA ARG A 212 -10.35 12.46 4.18
C ARG A 212 -11.11 12.42 2.85
N GLU A 213 -12.19 13.19 2.75
CA GLU A 213 -12.91 13.43 1.50
C GLU A 213 -12.16 14.41 0.59
#